data_2e60f2cb449176a9ee4ea5a1c400ab50
#
_entry.id   2e60f2cb449176a9ee4ea5a1c400ab50
#
_cell.length_a   1.000
_cell.length_b   1.000
_cell.length_c   1.000
_cell.angle_alpha   90.00
_cell.angle_beta   90.00
_cell.angle_gamma   90.00
#
_symmetry.space_group_name_H-M   'P 1'
#
loop_
_entity.id
_entity.type
_entity.pdbx_description
1 polymer ?
#
loop_
_entity_poly.entity_id
_entity_poly.type
_entity_poly.pdbx_seq_one_letter_code
_entity_poly.pdbx_strand_id
1 'polypeptide(L)'
;NTDMYALAHYNLGYSYFKLKEYGEALNRFRQYVNLESNQQTPAYADAYNRIGDCLFHNRQFAMAEENYTRAAQLQPSAGDYSVYQKGFLLGLQKDYKGKISVMDRLIREFPESQYVDDALFEKGRSYVLLDNNQAAAASFEQLMRDFPQSSLARKAGVQLGLIYFNDNQPEKAADAYKSVISNYPGSEEAKVALQDLKSVYIELNDINSFAAYANSLGGNVRFEVSEQDSLTYLAAE
;
A
#
# COMPACT_ATOMS: atom_id res chain seq x y z
N ASN A 1 37.11 -23.90 4.75
CA ASN A 1 36.85 -22.54 5.19
C ASN A 1 35.37 -22.44 5.52
N THR A 2 35.06 -22.37 6.80
CA THR A 2 33.67 -22.46 7.34
C THR A 2 32.81 -21.31 6.82
N ASP A 3 33.40 -20.12 6.69
CA ASP A 3 32.69 -18.90 6.26
C ASP A 3 32.21 -18.98 4.80
N MET A 4 33.07 -19.52 3.92
CA MET A 4 32.68 -19.74 2.52
C MET A 4 31.55 -20.78 2.40
N TYR A 5 31.57 -21.78 3.27
CA TYR A 5 30.51 -22.79 3.30
C TYR A 5 29.17 -22.23 3.81
N ALA A 6 29.22 -21.41 4.85
CA ALA A 6 28.04 -20.67 5.32
C ALA A 6 27.47 -19.78 4.21
N LEU A 7 28.31 -18.95 3.58
CA LEU A 7 27.88 -18.06 2.49
C LEU A 7 27.29 -18.81 1.29
N ALA A 8 27.81 -20.03 0.99
CA ALA A 8 27.23 -20.87 -0.06
C ALA A 8 25.77 -21.25 0.23
N HIS A 9 25.44 -21.53 1.51
CA HIS A 9 24.04 -21.78 1.91
C HIS A 9 23.16 -20.54 1.76
N TYR A 10 23.66 -19.36 2.11
CA TYR A 10 22.94 -18.10 1.91
C TYR A 10 22.59 -17.86 0.43
N ASN A 11 23.59 -17.98 -0.45
CA ASN A 11 23.40 -17.79 -1.89
C ASN A 11 22.46 -18.86 -2.51
N LEU A 12 22.58 -20.11 -2.06
CA LEU A 12 21.70 -21.19 -2.50
C LEU A 12 20.26 -20.98 -2.02
N GLY A 13 20.11 -20.45 -0.80
CA GLY A 13 18.82 -20.03 -0.26
C GLY A 13 18.11 -19.02 -1.18
N TYR A 14 18.83 -17.99 -1.63
CA TYR A 14 18.31 -17.03 -2.59
C TYR A 14 17.96 -17.64 -3.95
N SER A 15 18.75 -18.60 -4.42
CA SER A 15 18.48 -19.30 -5.68
C SER A 15 17.15 -20.04 -5.61
N TYR A 16 16.93 -20.82 -4.56
CA TYR A 16 15.65 -21.51 -4.31
C TYR A 16 14.48 -20.52 -4.09
N PHE A 17 14.74 -19.42 -3.38
CA PHE A 17 13.72 -18.39 -3.15
C PHE A 17 13.22 -17.77 -4.47
N LYS A 18 14.14 -17.45 -5.39
CA LYS A 18 13.80 -16.96 -6.75
C LYS A 18 13.01 -17.98 -7.57
N LEU A 19 13.29 -19.27 -7.38
CA LEU A 19 12.52 -20.36 -7.98
C LEU A 19 11.18 -20.62 -7.29
N LYS A 20 10.86 -19.88 -6.22
CA LYS A 20 9.67 -20.05 -5.36
C LYS A 20 9.63 -21.41 -4.63
N GLU A 21 10.77 -22.06 -4.52
CA GLU A 21 10.95 -23.28 -3.74
C GLU A 21 11.20 -22.93 -2.27
N TYR A 22 10.17 -22.39 -1.63
CA TYR A 22 10.29 -21.78 -0.29
C TYR A 22 10.70 -22.78 0.81
N GLY A 23 10.39 -24.06 0.66
CA GLY A 23 10.82 -25.11 1.59
C GLY A 23 12.34 -25.31 1.57
N GLU A 24 12.93 -25.44 0.37
CA GLU A 24 14.39 -25.57 0.21
C GLU A 24 15.11 -24.27 0.58
N ALA A 25 14.57 -23.12 0.17
CA ALA A 25 15.10 -21.82 0.56
C ALA A 25 15.17 -21.67 2.09
N LEU A 26 14.10 -22.02 2.80
CA LEU A 26 14.03 -22.01 4.26
C LEU A 26 15.12 -22.87 4.89
N ASN A 27 15.31 -24.10 4.38
CA ASN A 27 16.36 -25.01 4.87
C ASN A 27 17.75 -24.40 4.69
N ARG A 28 18.02 -23.78 3.55
CA ARG A 28 19.33 -23.17 3.25
C ARG A 28 19.61 -21.95 4.10
N PHE A 29 18.65 -21.05 4.27
CA PHE A 29 18.82 -19.89 5.14
C PHE A 29 18.99 -20.28 6.61
N ARG A 30 18.27 -21.30 7.10
CA ARG A 30 18.49 -21.87 8.45
C ARG A 30 19.88 -22.48 8.61
N GLN A 31 20.39 -23.18 7.60
CA GLN A 31 21.78 -23.68 7.64
C GLN A 31 22.79 -22.54 7.71
N TYR A 32 22.55 -21.47 6.93
CA TYR A 32 23.41 -20.30 6.98
C TYR A 32 23.48 -19.70 8.39
N VAL A 33 22.35 -19.38 9.01
CA VAL A 33 22.34 -18.74 10.33
C VAL A 33 22.90 -19.64 11.43
N ASN A 34 22.88 -20.97 11.25
CA ASN A 34 23.51 -21.92 12.17
C ASN A 34 25.02 -22.02 12.00
N LEU A 35 25.54 -21.77 10.81
CA LEU A 35 26.96 -21.90 10.49
C LEU A 35 27.73 -20.58 10.61
N GLU A 36 27.03 -19.44 10.43
CA GLU A 36 27.63 -18.12 10.45
C GLU A 36 28.01 -17.72 11.88
N SER A 37 29.30 -17.50 12.09
CA SER A 37 29.85 -17.10 13.38
C SER A 37 29.69 -15.63 13.69
N ASN A 38 29.69 -14.77 12.65
CA ASN A 38 29.52 -13.33 12.79
C ASN A 38 28.05 -12.92 12.64
N GLN A 39 27.36 -12.85 13.76
CA GLN A 39 25.94 -12.48 13.81
C GLN A 39 25.66 -10.98 13.60
N GLN A 40 26.70 -10.16 13.40
CA GLN A 40 26.54 -8.71 13.18
C GLN A 40 26.59 -8.32 11.69
N THR A 41 26.69 -9.29 10.79
CA THR A 41 26.70 -9.00 9.35
C THR A 41 25.32 -8.63 8.83
N PRO A 42 25.21 -7.74 7.83
CA PRO A 42 23.96 -7.49 7.14
C PRO A 42 23.31 -8.76 6.58
N ALA A 43 24.09 -9.68 6.04
CA ALA A 43 23.62 -10.96 5.52
C ALA A 43 22.96 -11.84 6.59
N TYR A 44 23.45 -11.77 7.84
CA TYR A 44 22.87 -12.52 8.94
C TYR A 44 21.47 -12.03 9.30
N ALA A 45 21.30 -10.72 9.39
CA ALA A 45 19.97 -10.11 9.62
C ALA A 45 19.05 -10.36 8.43
N ASP A 46 19.54 -10.20 7.20
CA ASP A 46 18.76 -10.47 5.98
C ASP A 46 18.31 -11.94 5.90
N ALA A 47 19.16 -12.89 6.30
CA ALA A 47 18.77 -14.30 6.33
C ALA A 47 17.53 -14.53 7.23
N TYR A 48 17.40 -13.84 8.35
CA TYR A 48 16.17 -13.90 9.16
C TYR A 48 14.97 -13.30 8.44
N ASN A 49 15.13 -12.22 7.65
CA ASN A 49 14.08 -11.72 6.79
C ASN A 49 13.65 -12.77 5.76
N ARG A 50 14.61 -13.41 5.08
CA ARG A 50 14.30 -14.46 4.09
C ARG A 50 13.67 -15.70 4.73
N ILE A 51 14.07 -16.10 5.94
CA ILE A 51 13.39 -17.14 6.73
C ILE A 51 11.94 -16.71 6.98
N GLY A 52 11.72 -15.48 7.42
CA GLY A 52 10.39 -14.91 7.62
C GLY A 52 9.53 -14.97 6.34
N ASP A 53 10.09 -14.57 5.19
CA ASP A 53 9.40 -14.63 3.90
C ASP A 53 9.01 -16.06 3.50
N CYS A 54 9.92 -17.04 3.66
CA CYS A 54 9.63 -18.43 3.38
C CYS A 54 8.51 -18.96 4.27
N LEU A 55 8.56 -18.65 5.56
CA LEU A 55 7.53 -19.03 6.53
C LEU A 55 6.19 -18.36 6.22
N PHE A 56 6.21 -17.10 5.77
CA PHE A 56 5.02 -16.38 5.31
C PHE A 56 4.36 -17.09 4.13
N HIS A 57 5.12 -17.45 3.11
CA HIS A 57 4.62 -18.20 1.96
C HIS A 57 4.06 -19.57 2.35
N ASN A 58 4.62 -20.20 3.37
CA ASN A 58 4.14 -21.45 3.96
C ASN A 58 2.98 -21.25 4.95
N ARG A 59 2.44 -20.03 5.08
CA ARG A 59 1.36 -19.65 6.01
C ARG A 59 1.68 -19.85 7.49
N GLN A 60 2.94 -19.92 7.85
CA GLN A 60 3.42 -20.04 9.23
C GLN A 60 3.65 -18.63 9.83
N PHE A 61 2.57 -17.85 9.95
CA PHE A 61 2.61 -16.42 10.20
C PHE A 61 3.25 -16.04 11.55
N ALA A 62 2.97 -16.79 12.63
CA ALA A 62 3.59 -16.52 13.93
C ALA A 62 5.12 -16.67 13.87
N MET A 63 5.60 -17.74 13.23
CA MET A 63 7.04 -17.96 13.08
C MET A 63 7.68 -16.93 12.13
N ALA A 64 6.95 -16.48 11.09
CA ALA A 64 7.41 -15.41 10.22
C ALA A 64 7.61 -14.11 11.02
N GLU A 65 6.65 -13.74 11.88
CA GLU A 65 6.73 -12.54 12.73
C GLU A 65 7.94 -12.59 13.68
N GLU A 66 8.21 -13.74 14.31
CA GLU A 66 9.39 -13.92 15.17
C GLU A 66 10.69 -13.65 14.40
N ASN A 67 10.80 -14.15 13.17
CA ASN A 67 11.99 -13.98 12.34
C ASN A 67 12.15 -12.53 11.85
N TYR A 68 11.09 -11.83 11.44
CA TYR A 68 11.15 -10.41 11.12
C TYR A 68 11.52 -9.57 12.35
N THR A 69 10.99 -9.90 13.52
CA THR A 69 11.35 -9.22 14.77
C THR A 69 12.83 -9.42 15.08
N ARG A 70 13.36 -10.63 14.89
CA ARG A 70 14.79 -10.93 15.07
C ARG A 70 15.66 -10.14 14.11
N ALA A 71 15.29 -10.08 12.82
CA ALA A 71 16.01 -9.31 11.81
C ALA A 71 16.10 -7.82 12.19
N ALA A 72 14.98 -7.21 12.61
CA ALA A 72 14.95 -5.81 13.03
C ALA A 72 15.79 -5.54 14.30
N GLN A 73 15.90 -6.51 15.21
CA GLN A 73 16.76 -6.40 16.39
C GLN A 73 18.25 -6.48 16.04
N LEU A 74 18.61 -7.28 15.04
CA LEU A 74 20.00 -7.45 14.59
C LEU A 74 20.51 -6.21 13.85
N GLN A 75 19.67 -5.55 13.09
CA GLN A 75 20.00 -4.31 12.37
C GLN A 75 18.92 -3.24 12.56
N PRO A 76 18.90 -2.56 13.72
CA PRO A 76 17.86 -1.55 14.01
C PRO A 76 17.81 -0.41 13.01
N SER A 77 18.95 0.01 12.45
CA SER A 77 19.04 1.11 11.48
C SER A 77 18.60 0.74 10.06
N ALA A 78 18.44 -0.55 9.75
CA ALA A 78 18.03 -1.09 8.46
C ALA A 78 16.86 -2.08 8.62
N GLY A 79 16.05 -1.87 9.63
CA GLY A 79 14.93 -2.75 9.98
C GLY A 79 13.61 -2.40 9.30
N ASP A 80 13.60 -1.46 8.36
CA ASP A 80 12.39 -0.96 7.68
C ASP A 80 11.60 -2.08 7.00
N TYR A 81 12.28 -2.97 6.25
CA TYR A 81 11.65 -4.14 5.65
C TYR A 81 10.97 -5.04 6.69
N SER A 82 11.69 -5.37 7.76
CA SER A 82 11.17 -6.25 8.83
C SER A 82 9.95 -5.64 9.50
N VAL A 83 10.00 -4.33 9.77
CA VAL A 83 8.89 -3.58 10.38
C VAL A 83 7.69 -3.56 9.44
N TYR A 84 7.90 -3.32 8.14
CA TYR A 84 6.85 -3.35 7.14
C TYR A 84 6.17 -4.71 7.05
N GLN A 85 6.94 -5.78 6.96
CA GLN A 85 6.42 -7.15 6.89
C GLN A 85 5.64 -7.55 8.15
N LYS A 86 6.11 -7.13 9.32
CA LYS A 86 5.37 -7.32 10.56
C LYS A 86 4.00 -6.64 10.53
N GLY A 87 3.94 -5.39 10.05
CA GLY A 87 2.67 -4.69 9.89
C GLY A 87 1.73 -5.39 8.91
N PHE A 88 2.28 -5.97 7.84
CA PHE A 88 1.49 -6.76 6.89
C PHE A 88 0.88 -7.99 7.54
N LEU A 89 1.66 -8.73 8.34
CA LEU A 89 1.18 -9.90 9.11
C LEU A 89 0.05 -9.54 10.08
N LEU A 90 0.18 -8.44 10.82
CA LEU A 90 -0.86 -7.96 11.72
C LEU A 90 -2.16 -7.66 10.97
N GLY A 91 -2.06 -7.13 9.74
CA GLY A 91 -3.21 -6.94 8.87
C GLY A 91 -3.92 -8.26 8.49
N LEU A 92 -3.17 -9.34 8.21
CA LEU A 92 -3.73 -10.66 7.94
C LEU A 92 -4.43 -11.26 9.16
N GLN A 93 -3.93 -10.95 10.36
CA GLN A 93 -4.54 -11.34 11.63
C GLN A 93 -5.72 -10.45 12.04
N LYS A 94 -6.04 -9.43 11.23
CA LYS A 94 -7.06 -8.40 11.51
C LYS A 94 -6.75 -7.55 12.75
N ASP A 95 -5.51 -7.54 13.21
CA ASP A 95 -5.04 -6.59 14.23
C ASP A 95 -4.69 -5.25 13.56
N TYR A 96 -5.73 -4.51 13.19
CA TYR A 96 -5.57 -3.22 12.51
C TYR A 96 -4.95 -2.16 13.41
N LYS A 97 -5.18 -2.20 14.74
CA LYS A 97 -4.57 -1.27 15.69
C LYS A 97 -3.07 -1.53 15.82
N GLY A 98 -2.66 -2.78 15.94
CA GLY A 98 -1.27 -3.18 15.93
C GLY A 98 -0.59 -2.81 14.62
N LYS A 99 -1.24 -3.04 13.47
CA LYS A 99 -0.75 -2.65 12.15
C LYS A 99 -0.50 -1.14 12.07
N ILE A 100 -1.45 -0.30 12.47
CA ILE A 100 -1.29 1.17 12.49
C ILE A 100 -0.08 1.56 13.33
N SER A 101 0.07 1.01 14.53
CA SER A 101 1.21 1.30 15.42
C SER A 101 2.55 0.96 14.77
N VAL A 102 2.63 -0.17 14.07
CA VAL A 102 3.84 -0.61 13.37
C VAL A 102 4.13 0.26 12.15
N MET A 103 3.10 0.68 11.38
CA MET A 103 3.26 1.61 10.26
C MET A 103 3.69 3.00 10.73
N ASP A 104 3.15 3.51 11.84
CA ASP A 104 3.59 4.76 12.46
C ASP A 104 5.06 4.69 12.91
N ARG A 105 5.47 3.55 13.43
CA ARG A 105 6.88 3.30 13.76
C ARG A 105 7.76 3.36 12.53
N LEU A 106 7.37 2.72 11.42
CA LEU A 106 8.12 2.72 10.17
C LEU A 106 8.30 4.17 9.66
N ILE A 107 7.21 4.92 9.56
CA ILE A 107 7.23 6.31 9.07
C ILE A 107 8.13 7.20 9.93
N ARG A 108 8.11 7.02 11.25
CA ARG A 108 8.90 7.82 12.20
C ARG A 108 10.37 7.44 12.23
N GLU A 109 10.69 6.15 12.26
CA GLU A 109 12.05 5.64 12.47
C GLU A 109 12.82 5.49 11.15
N PHE A 110 12.12 5.33 10.02
CA PHE A 110 12.70 5.12 8.69
C PHE A 110 12.08 6.07 7.65
N PRO A 111 12.17 7.40 7.82
CA PRO A 111 11.47 8.36 6.94
C PRO A 111 11.93 8.29 5.48
N GLU A 112 13.15 7.81 5.21
CA GLU A 112 13.70 7.65 3.86
C GLU A 112 13.48 6.25 3.27
N SER A 113 12.73 5.39 3.97
CA SER A 113 12.46 4.03 3.48
C SER A 113 11.54 4.05 2.27
N GLN A 114 11.82 3.16 1.33
CA GLN A 114 10.96 2.92 0.17
C GLN A 114 9.56 2.39 0.52
N TYR A 115 9.32 2.04 1.79
CA TYR A 115 8.04 1.52 2.28
C TYR A 115 7.17 2.57 2.94
N VAL A 116 7.57 3.86 2.96
CA VAL A 116 6.80 4.89 3.67
C VAL A 116 5.47 5.18 2.99
N ASP A 117 5.43 5.23 1.65
CA ASP A 117 4.19 5.42 0.90
C ASP A 117 3.24 4.21 1.05
N ASP A 118 3.76 2.98 0.99
CA ASP A 118 3.01 1.78 1.32
C ASP A 118 2.46 1.83 2.75
N ALA A 119 3.29 2.23 3.72
CA ALA A 119 2.89 2.31 5.13
C ALA A 119 1.77 3.33 5.35
N LEU A 120 1.83 4.49 4.71
CA LEU A 120 0.76 5.50 4.75
C LEU A 120 -0.54 4.97 4.16
N PHE A 121 -0.47 4.28 3.03
CA PHE A 121 -1.63 3.70 2.38
C PHE A 121 -2.27 2.60 3.25
N GLU A 122 -1.46 1.69 3.77
CA GLU A 122 -1.93 0.59 4.62
C GLU A 122 -2.46 1.07 5.98
N LYS A 123 -1.90 2.17 6.52
CA LYS A 123 -2.43 2.86 7.69
C LYS A 123 -3.81 3.46 7.40
N GLY A 124 -3.98 4.17 6.29
CA GLY A 124 -5.27 4.73 5.88
C GLY A 124 -6.33 3.64 5.73
N ARG A 125 -6.01 2.56 5.02
CA ARG A 125 -6.91 1.40 4.90
C ARG A 125 -7.28 0.77 6.24
N SER A 126 -6.33 0.69 7.17
CA SER A 126 -6.58 0.14 8.50
C SER A 126 -7.54 1.01 9.31
N TYR A 127 -7.44 2.34 9.17
CA TYR A 127 -8.40 3.26 9.78
C TYR A 127 -9.80 3.15 9.17
N VAL A 128 -9.92 2.94 7.85
CA VAL A 128 -11.22 2.66 7.22
C VAL A 128 -11.86 1.40 7.82
N LEU A 129 -11.08 0.33 8.00
CA LEU A 129 -11.55 -0.92 8.60
C LEU A 129 -11.91 -0.80 10.09
N LEU A 130 -11.48 0.27 10.75
CA LEU A 130 -11.83 0.62 12.13
C LEU A 130 -12.91 1.72 12.21
N ASP A 131 -13.56 2.04 11.10
CA ASP A 131 -14.57 3.11 10.98
C ASP A 131 -14.07 4.49 11.45
N ASN A 132 -12.74 4.73 11.38
CA ASN A 132 -12.12 6.01 11.70
C ASN A 132 -11.80 6.80 10.42
N ASN A 133 -12.84 7.31 9.78
CA ASN A 133 -12.73 7.99 8.49
C ASN A 133 -11.84 9.25 8.55
N GLN A 134 -11.87 9.98 9.66
CA GLN A 134 -11.03 11.17 9.83
C GLN A 134 -9.54 10.84 9.80
N ALA A 135 -9.11 9.80 10.51
CA ALA A 135 -7.70 9.38 10.53
C ALA A 135 -7.30 8.71 9.20
N ALA A 136 -8.23 8.02 8.54
CA ALA A 136 -8.02 7.45 7.21
C ALA A 136 -7.77 8.58 6.19
N ALA A 137 -8.64 9.59 6.16
CA ALA A 137 -8.49 10.74 5.27
C ALA A 137 -7.14 11.44 5.48
N ALA A 138 -6.76 11.72 6.73
CA ALA A 138 -5.47 12.35 7.05
C ALA A 138 -4.28 11.52 6.55
N SER A 139 -4.35 10.18 6.61
CA SER A 139 -3.28 9.29 6.12
C SER A 139 -3.19 9.32 4.59
N PHE A 140 -4.31 9.31 3.89
CA PHE A 140 -4.35 9.40 2.42
C PHE A 140 -3.95 10.78 1.92
N GLU A 141 -4.36 11.86 2.57
CA GLU A 141 -3.93 13.22 2.26
C GLU A 141 -2.42 13.38 2.43
N GLN A 142 -1.84 12.83 3.50
CA GLN A 142 -0.41 12.81 3.72
C GLN A 142 0.31 12.07 2.59
N LEU A 143 -0.16 10.89 2.20
CA LEU A 143 0.42 10.13 1.10
C LEU A 143 0.41 10.92 -0.21
N MET A 144 -0.72 11.54 -0.55
CA MET A 144 -0.85 12.33 -1.79
C MET A 144 0.05 13.55 -1.80
N ARG A 145 0.24 14.20 -0.66
CA ARG A 145 1.09 15.39 -0.51
C ARG A 145 2.57 15.05 -0.55
N ASP A 146 2.99 14.03 0.20
CA ASP A 146 4.40 13.71 0.43
C ASP A 146 4.97 12.80 -0.68
N PHE A 147 4.11 11.99 -1.33
CA PHE A 147 4.49 11.03 -2.38
C PHE A 147 3.61 11.12 -3.64
N PRO A 148 3.49 12.30 -4.28
CA PRO A 148 2.54 12.49 -5.40
C PRO A 148 2.86 11.61 -6.63
N GLN A 149 4.08 11.11 -6.76
CA GLN A 149 4.50 10.22 -7.85
C GLN A 149 4.27 8.74 -7.57
N SER A 150 3.90 8.38 -6.34
CA SER A 150 3.58 7.00 -5.99
C SER A 150 2.30 6.54 -6.71
N SER A 151 2.31 5.29 -7.18
CA SER A 151 1.09 4.67 -7.69
C SER A 151 -0.01 4.56 -6.64
N LEU A 152 0.35 4.60 -5.35
CA LEU A 152 -0.58 4.57 -4.24
C LEU A 152 -1.25 5.91 -3.99
N ALA A 153 -0.62 7.04 -4.37
CA ALA A 153 -1.22 8.36 -4.21
C ALA A 153 -2.53 8.51 -5.00
N ARG A 154 -2.57 8.02 -6.25
CA ARG A 154 -3.81 8.05 -7.05
C ARG A 154 -4.90 7.13 -6.47
N LYS A 155 -4.53 5.97 -5.93
CA LYS A 155 -5.47 5.09 -5.22
C LYS A 155 -5.98 5.73 -3.93
N ALA A 156 -5.09 6.40 -3.19
CA ALA A 156 -5.45 7.15 -1.98
C ALA A 156 -6.46 8.26 -2.28
N GLY A 157 -6.29 8.97 -3.40
CA GLY A 157 -7.23 10.00 -3.82
C GLY A 157 -8.64 9.49 -4.11
N VAL A 158 -8.77 8.32 -4.75
CA VAL A 158 -10.07 7.66 -4.95
C VAL A 158 -10.69 7.26 -3.60
N GLN A 159 -9.90 6.66 -2.70
CA GLN A 159 -10.36 6.30 -1.36
C GLN A 159 -10.81 7.52 -0.55
N LEU A 160 -10.09 8.63 -0.67
CA LEU A 160 -10.43 9.89 -0.02
C LEU A 160 -11.76 10.45 -0.51
N GLY A 161 -11.99 10.43 -1.82
CA GLY A 161 -13.27 10.81 -2.41
C GLY A 161 -14.43 9.97 -1.86
N LEU A 162 -14.25 8.65 -1.80
CA LEU A 162 -15.25 7.73 -1.26
C LEU A 162 -15.50 7.97 0.23
N ILE A 163 -14.47 8.23 1.03
CA ILE A 163 -14.61 8.56 2.46
C ILE A 163 -15.47 9.83 2.62
N TYR A 164 -15.14 10.90 1.91
CA TYR A 164 -15.90 12.15 2.00
C TYR A 164 -17.34 12.00 1.51
N PHE A 165 -17.56 11.21 0.46
CA PHE A 165 -18.91 10.92 -0.02
C PHE A 165 -19.74 10.19 1.04
N ASN A 166 -19.21 9.14 1.63
CA ASN A 166 -19.86 8.37 2.68
C ASN A 166 -20.09 9.18 3.97
N ASP A 167 -19.23 10.15 4.25
CA ASP A 167 -19.35 11.06 5.39
C ASP A 167 -20.29 12.25 5.11
N ASN A 168 -21.06 12.20 4.01
CA ASN A 168 -21.99 13.25 3.60
C ASN A 168 -21.31 14.61 3.40
N GLN A 169 -20.12 14.60 2.78
CA GLN A 169 -19.32 15.77 2.40
C GLN A 169 -19.09 15.78 0.88
N PRO A 170 -20.17 15.91 0.06
CA PRO A 170 -20.09 15.71 -1.38
C PRO A 170 -19.18 16.72 -2.09
N GLU A 171 -19.06 17.95 -1.59
CA GLU A 171 -18.17 18.95 -2.18
C GLU A 171 -16.70 18.53 -2.05
N LYS A 172 -16.30 18.03 -0.86
CA LYS A 172 -14.94 17.51 -0.64
C LYS A 172 -14.68 16.24 -1.44
N ALA A 173 -15.68 15.38 -1.58
CA ALA A 173 -15.61 14.22 -2.44
C ALA A 173 -15.33 14.61 -3.90
N ALA A 174 -16.09 15.62 -4.41
CA ALA A 174 -15.90 16.15 -5.74
C ALA A 174 -14.48 16.71 -5.93
N ASP A 175 -13.96 17.47 -4.97
CA ASP A 175 -12.61 18.02 -5.02
C ASP A 175 -11.53 16.93 -5.03
N ALA A 176 -11.70 15.89 -4.21
CA ALA A 176 -10.79 14.75 -4.17
C ALA A 176 -10.75 14.00 -5.52
N TYR A 177 -11.92 13.69 -6.09
CA TYR A 177 -12.00 13.02 -7.39
C TYR A 177 -11.46 13.90 -8.53
N LYS A 178 -11.75 15.19 -8.57
CA LYS A 178 -11.19 16.13 -9.56
C LYS A 178 -9.66 16.19 -9.45
N SER A 179 -9.11 16.16 -8.23
CA SER A 179 -7.67 16.11 -8.00
C SER A 179 -7.04 14.85 -8.62
N VAL A 180 -7.67 13.68 -8.49
CA VAL A 180 -7.19 12.45 -9.12
C VAL A 180 -7.22 12.57 -10.65
N ILE A 181 -8.33 13.06 -11.21
CA ILE A 181 -8.50 13.20 -12.65
C ILE A 181 -7.45 14.14 -13.25
N SER A 182 -7.19 15.28 -12.59
CA SER A 182 -6.26 16.29 -13.10
C SER A 182 -4.79 15.93 -12.91
N ASN A 183 -4.45 15.29 -11.77
CA ASN A 183 -3.06 14.96 -11.46
C ASN A 183 -2.59 13.65 -12.13
N TYR A 184 -3.51 12.73 -12.44
CA TYR A 184 -3.20 11.41 -13.00
C TYR A 184 -4.02 11.10 -14.26
N PRO A 185 -4.00 11.98 -15.28
CA PRO A 185 -4.85 11.83 -16.45
C PRO A 185 -4.57 10.51 -17.19
N GLY A 186 -5.63 9.84 -17.61
CA GLY A 186 -5.52 8.57 -18.35
C GLY A 186 -5.26 7.32 -17.47
N SER A 187 -5.09 7.47 -16.16
CA SER A 187 -5.00 6.31 -15.25
C SER A 187 -6.35 5.63 -15.05
N GLU A 188 -6.34 4.37 -14.63
CA GLU A 188 -7.58 3.66 -14.28
C GLU A 188 -8.26 4.33 -13.08
N GLU A 189 -7.48 4.84 -12.13
CA GLU A 189 -8.00 5.58 -10.98
C GLU A 189 -8.70 6.88 -11.41
N ALA A 190 -8.21 7.58 -12.44
CA ALA A 190 -8.88 8.76 -12.99
C ALA A 190 -10.22 8.42 -13.64
N LYS A 191 -10.33 7.26 -14.29
CA LYS A 191 -11.60 6.80 -14.86
C LYS A 191 -12.61 6.47 -13.76
N VAL A 192 -12.17 5.76 -12.72
CA VAL A 192 -13.01 5.47 -11.54
C VAL A 192 -13.45 6.76 -10.87
N ALA A 193 -12.50 7.68 -10.63
CA ALA A 193 -12.79 8.97 -10.03
C ALA A 193 -13.84 9.80 -10.82
N LEU A 194 -13.79 9.73 -12.16
CA LEU A 194 -14.78 10.43 -12.99
C LEU A 194 -16.16 9.80 -12.88
N GLN A 195 -16.24 8.47 -12.82
CA GLN A 195 -17.50 7.76 -12.64
C GLN A 195 -18.11 8.06 -11.26
N ASP A 196 -17.30 8.04 -10.21
CA ASP A 196 -17.74 8.35 -8.85
C ASP A 196 -18.13 9.83 -8.71
N LEU A 197 -17.37 10.73 -9.37
CA LEU A 197 -17.71 12.16 -9.44
C LEU A 197 -19.09 12.41 -10.03
N LYS A 198 -19.49 11.64 -11.06
CA LYS A 198 -20.86 11.71 -11.60
C LYS A 198 -21.89 11.40 -10.53
N SER A 199 -21.66 10.37 -9.72
CA SER A 199 -22.57 10.00 -8.62
C SER A 199 -22.68 11.11 -7.57
N VAL A 200 -21.56 11.77 -7.25
CA VAL A 200 -21.55 12.94 -6.35
C VAL A 200 -22.43 14.07 -6.89
N TYR A 201 -22.31 14.41 -8.18
CA TYR A 201 -23.10 15.48 -8.77
C TYR A 201 -24.59 15.12 -8.94
N ILE A 202 -24.92 13.85 -9.09
CA ILE A 202 -26.34 13.39 -9.05
C ILE A 202 -26.91 13.64 -7.65
N GLU A 203 -26.17 13.32 -6.59
CA GLU A 203 -26.59 13.55 -5.20
C GLU A 203 -26.76 15.05 -4.89
N LEU A 204 -25.86 15.87 -5.43
CA LEU A 204 -25.97 17.34 -5.34
C LEU A 204 -27.09 17.93 -6.20
N ASN A 205 -27.79 17.12 -6.99
CA ASN A 205 -28.76 17.57 -7.97
C ASN A 205 -28.24 18.63 -8.95
N ASP A 206 -26.95 18.47 -9.36
CA ASP A 206 -26.20 19.40 -10.22
C ASP A 206 -25.48 18.67 -11.36
N ILE A 207 -26.21 17.87 -12.12
CA ILE A 207 -25.66 17.10 -13.23
C ILE A 207 -25.10 17.98 -14.36
N ASN A 208 -25.62 19.23 -14.49
CA ASN A 208 -25.16 20.18 -15.47
C ASN A 208 -23.70 20.61 -15.23
N SER A 209 -23.31 20.83 -13.98
CA SER A 209 -21.93 21.14 -13.61
C SER A 209 -21.00 19.94 -13.88
N PHE A 210 -21.47 18.72 -13.68
CA PHE A 210 -20.71 17.54 -14.07
C PHE A 210 -20.49 17.49 -15.58
N ALA A 211 -21.55 17.70 -16.38
CA ALA A 211 -21.44 17.69 -17.84
C ALA A 211 -20.47 18.77 -18.35
N ALA A 212 -20.53 19.98 -17.79
CA ALA A 212 -19.60 21.06 -18.10
C ALA A 212 -18.15 20.69 -17.76
N TYR A 213 -17.92 20.11 -16.58
CA TYR A 213 -16.59 19.63 -16.16
C TYR A 213 -16.07 18.53 -17.10
N ALA A 214 -16.87 17.52 -17.37
CA ALA A 214 -16.52 16.42 -18.24
C ALA A 214 -16.16 16.88 -19.67
N ASN A 215 -16.92 17.83 -20.22
CA ASN A 215 -16.63 18.45 -21.52
C ASN A 215 -15.31 19.25 -21.51
N SER A 216 -14.94 19.85 -20.37
CA SER A 216 -13.71 20.61 -20.22
C SER A 216 -12.44 19.73 -20.25
N LEU A 217 -12.58 18.42 -19.96
CA LEU A 217 -11.45 17.47 -19.97
C LEU A 217 -10.96 17.12 -21.40
N GLY A 218 -11.75 17.44 -22.41
CA GLY A 218 -11.40 17.21 -23.82
C GLY A 218 -11.30 15.72 -24.18
N GLY A 219 -10.68 15.40 -25.31
CA GLY A 219 -10.61 14.05 -25.87
C GLY A 219 -9.80 13.02 -25.05
N ASN A 220 -9.26 13.37 -23.89
CA ASN A 220 -8.55 12.47 -22.99
C ASN A 220 -9.51 11.59 -22.19
N VAL A 221 -10.80 11.92 -22.16
CA VAL A 221 -11.86 11.14 -21.52
C VAL A 221 -12.95 10.92 -22.58
N ARG A 222 -12.91 9.75 -23.22
CA ARG A 222 -13.99 9.33 -24.13
C ARG A 222 -15.13 8.76 -23.28
N PHE A 223 -16.23 9.52 -23.17
CA PHE A 223 -17.51 8.92 -22.81
C PHE A 223 -17.99 8.03 -23.96
N GLU A 224 -18.52 6.86 -23.67
CA GLU A 224 -19.29 6.15 -24.68
C GLU A 224 -20.49 7.02 -25.08
N VAL A 225 -20.89 6.95 -26.35
CA VAL A 225 -21.99 7.76 -26.90
C VAL A 225 -23.28 7.57 -26.10
N SER A 226 -23.50 6.36 -25.55
CA SER A 226 -24.61 6.02 -24.67
C SER A 226 -24.61 6.78 -23.33
N GLU A 227 -23.44 7.13 -22.81
CA GLU A 227 -23.31 7.89 -21.55
C GLU A 227 -23.56 9.38 -21.78
N GLN A 228 -23.15 9.91 -22.92
CA GLN A 228 -23.39 11.29 -23.32
C GLN A 228 -24.90 11.55 -23.56
N ASP A 229 -25.62 10.58 -24.15
CA ASP A 229 -27.06 10.64 -24.34
C ASP A 229 -27.80 10.57 -23.00
N SER A 230 -27.35 9.75 -22.05
CA SER A 230 -27.92 9.66 -20.70
C SER A 230 -27.72 10.94 -19.90
N LEU A 231 -26.58 11.61 -20.03
CA LEU A 231 -26.30 12.90 -19.39
C LEU A 231 -27.18 14.03 -19.95
N THR A 232 -27.38 14.03 -21.27
CA THR A 232 -28.25 15.00 -21.95
C THR A 232 -29.72 14.82 -21.54
N TYR A 233 -30.16 13.58 -21.37
CA TYR A 233 -31.52 13.28 -20.90
C TYR A 233 -31.75 13.72 -19.45
N LEU A 234 -30.80 13.41 -18.54
CA LEU A 234 -30.86 13.79 -17.12
C LEU A 234 -30.75 15.31 -16.90
N ALA A 235 -30.14 16.04 -17.81
CA ALA A 235 -30.02 17.51 -17.76
C ALA A 235 -31.26 18.23 -18.32
N ALA A 236 -32.21 17.50 -18.98
CA ALA A 236 -33.41 18.03 -19.58
C ALA A 236 -34.68 17.84 -18.71
N GLU A 237 -34.60 17.05 -17.64
CA GLU A 237 -35.63 16.92 -16.61
C GLU A 237 -35.43 17.91 -15.45
#